data_30cb40bbcf066ae09a807be78e9134a3
#
_entry.id   30cb40bbcf066ae09a807be78e9134a3
#
_cell.length_a   1.000
_cell.length_b   1.000
_cell.length_c   1.000
_cell.angle_alpha   90.00
_cell.angle_beta   90.00
_cell.angle_gamma   90.00
#
_symmetry.space_group_name_H-M   'P 1'
#
loop_
_entity.id
_entity.type
_entity.pdbx_description
1 polymer ?
#
loop_
_entity_poly.entity_id
_entity_poly.type
_entity_poly.pdbx_seq_one_letter_code
_entity_poly.pdbx_strand_id
1 'polypeptide(L)'
;MGDANAQGQVAERRLQPLRALLPYLAPYRGQIALALLFLLLAAASTLALPYAVKLLVDGGLALPTAVDLGERRLAIRDYFLLLFGVALVLGLATAARFYMVSWIGERVTTDLRQAVYAHVLRQSPQFFETLKTGEVLSRLTTDTTVIHHAVGSSVSMGLRNLVLLAGGLTMLLTTMPRLILTVAGIVVLVVLPAGIISRRVRKLSRASQDRLADTSGIAGEILNAIPVVQSYTREAAEAARFHVANEQAFATSLRRTGTRSALTAFVIVGVFGSLLYGMYGGVQAVLAGEITAGEL
;
A
#
# COMPACT_ATOMS: atom_id res chain seq x y z
N MET A 1 -8.99 8.64 -32.30
CA MET A 1 -9.71 7.36 -32.02
C MET A 1 -8.78 6.16 -31.78
N GLY A 2 -7.46 6.29 -31.99
CA GLY A 2 -6.47 5.21 -31.84
C GLY A 2 -5.94 4.99 -30.41
N ASP A 3 -5.87 6.02 -29.57
CA ASP A 3 -5.20 5.92 -28.25
C ASP A 3 -6.04 5.26 -27.14
N ALA A 4 -7.37 5.32 -27.22
CA ALA A 4 -8.25 4.67 -26.25
C ALA A 4 -8.21 3.13 -26.37
N ASN A 5 -8.01 2.62 -27.59
CA ASN A 5 -7.94 1.17 -27.84
C ASN A 5 -6.59 0.57 -27.42
N ALA A 6 -5.49 1.35 -27.51
CA ALA A 6 -4.18 0.92 -27.05
C ALA A 6 -4.08 0.86 -25.51
N GLN A 7 -4.73 1.81 -24.82
CA GLN A 7 -4.80 1.80 -23.35
C GLN A 7 -5.67 0.65 -22.82
N GLY A 8 -6.76 0.30 -23.51
CA GLY A 8 -7.60 -0.86 -23.19
C GLY A 8 -6.84 -2.18 -23.32
N GLN A 9 -6.08 -2.37 -24.40
CA GLN A 9 -5.29 -3.59 -24.64
C GLN A 9 -4.13 -3.76 -23.65
N VAL A 10 -3.50 -2.65 -23.20
CA VAL A 10 -2.43 -2.69 -22.18
C VAL A 10 -3.00 -3.00 -20.80
N ALA A 11 -4.21 -2.54 -20.49
CA ALA A 11 -4.89 -2.86 -19.23
C ALA A 11 -5.36 -4.34 -19.23
N GLU A 12 -5.90 -4.85 -20.32
CA GLU A 12 -6.28 -6.28 -20.45
C GLU A 12 -5.08 -7.22 -20.33
N ARG A 13 -3.94 -6.89 -20.94
CA ARG A 13 -2.70 -7.67 -20.79
C ARG A 13 -2.16 -7.69 -19.36
N ARG A 14 -2.45 -6.68 -18.54
CA ARG A 14 -2.04 -6.61 -17.13
C ARG A 14 -2.92 -7.43 -16.19
N LEU A 15 -4.17 -7.72 -16.56
CA LEU A 15 -5.12 -8.50 -15.76
C LEU A 15 -5.15 -9.99 -16.10
N GLN A 16 -4.66 -10.38 -17.28
CA GLN A 16 -4.58 -11.79 -17.71
C GLN A 16 -3.85 -12.70 -16.69
N PRO A 17 -2.66 -12.31 -16.13
CA PRO A 17 -1.99 -13.16 -15.14
C PRO A 17 -2.77 -13.33 -13.84
N LEU A 18 -3.59 -12.35 -13.46
CA LEU A 18 -4.44 -12.47 -12.26
C LEU A 18 -5.61 -13.44 -12.48
N ARG A 19 -6.15 -13.50 -13.70
CA ARG A 19 -7.19 -14.48 -14.04
C ARG A 19 -6.67 -15.92 -14.00
N ALA A 20 -5.40 -16.14 -14.30
CA ALA A 20 -4.76 -17.46 -14.20
C ALA A 20 -4.67 -17.98 -12.76
N LEU A 21 -4.79 -17.12 -11.74
CA LEU A 21 -4.81 -17.50 -10.33
C LEU A 21 -6.21 -17.91 -9.84
N LEU A 22 -7.28 -17.56 -10.57
CA LEU A 22 -8.66 -17.88 -10.17
C LEU A 22 -8.92 -19.39 -9.92
N PRO A 23 -8.39 -20.32 -10.74
CA PRO A 23 -8.55 -21.76 -10.47
C PRO A 23 -7.97 -22.19 -9.12
N TYR A 24 -6.85 -21.58 -8.70
CA TYR A 24 -6.19 -21.85 -7.42
C TYR A 24 -6.91 -21.23 -6.21
N LEU A 25 -7.70 -20.17 -6.45
CA LEU A 25 -8.53 -19.53 -5.42
C LEU A 25 -9.90 -20.20 -5.27
N ALA A 26 -10.41 -20.83 -6.32
CA ALA A 26 -11.73 -21.42 -6.36
C ALA A 26 -12.02 -22.46 -5.25
N PRO A 27 -11.07 -23.34 -4.85
CA PRO A 27 -11.29 -24.30 -3.76
C PRO A 27 -11.49 -23.62 -2.39
N TYR A 28 -10.99 -22.38 -2.21
CA TYR A 28 -10.93 -21.66 -0.92
C TYR A 28 -12.00 -20.58 -0.78
N ARG A 29 -13.14 -20.72 -1.48
CA ARG A 29 -14.24 -19.72 -1.48
C ARG A 29 -14.78 -19.44 -0.08
N GLY A 30 -14.86 -20.46 0.79
CA GLY A 30 -15.30 -20.30 2.17
C GLY A 30 -14.35 -19.42 3.01
N GLN A 31 -13.05 -19.68 2.89
CA GLN A 31 -12.02 -18.89 3.57
C GLN A 31 -11.95 -17.44 3.04
N ILE A 32 -12.16 -17.26 1.72
CA ILE A 32 -12.25 -15.94 1.09
C ILE A 32 -13.48 -15.20 1.61
N ALA A 33 -14.65 -15.85 1.69
CA ALA A 33 -15.87 -15.26 2.24
C ALA A 33 -15.67 -14.84 3.71
N LEU A 34 -15.03 -15.69 4.52
CA LEU A 34 -14.71 -15.39 5.92
C LEU A 34 -13.71 -14.22 6.04
N ALA A 35 -12.68 -14.17 5.19
CA ALA A 35 -11.73 -13.05 5.13
C ALA A 35 -12.44 -11.74 4.76
N LEU A 36 -13.39 -11.77 3.82
CA LEU A 36 -14.22 -10.63 3.44
C LEU A 36 -15.14 -10.19 4.58
N LEU A 37 -15.75 -11.12 5.29
CA LEU A 37 -16.57 -10.83 6.48
C LEU A 37 -15.75 -10.08 7.54
N PHE A 38 -14.58 -10.59 7.90
CA PHE A 38 -13.69 -9.92 8.86
C PHE A 38 -13.15 -8.59 8.33
N LEU A 39 -12.94 -8.46 7.03
CA LEU A 39 -12.56 -7.19 6.40
C LEU A 39 -13.67 -6.15 6.57
N LEU A 40 -14.92 -6.51 6.28
CA LEU A 40 -16.07 -5.62 6.44
C LEU A 40 -16.29 -5.26 7.90
N LEU A 41 -16.17 -6.23 8.82
CA LEU A 41 -16.30 -6.00 10.25
C LEU A 41 -15.21 -5.06 10.78
N ALA A 42 -13.96 -5.26 10.38
CA ALA A 42 -12.86 -4.36 10.73
C ALA A 42 -13.04 -2.97 10.14
N ALA A 43 -13.51 -2.85 8.89
CA ALA A 43 -13.78 -1.56 8.26
C ALA A 43 -14.95 -0.83 8.95
N ALA A 44 -16.05 -1.53 9.25
CA ALA A 44 -17.18 -0.99 9.99
C ALA A 44 -16.76 -0.50 11.39
N SER A 45 -15.97 -1.31 12.13
CA SER A 45 -15.44 -0.90 13.43
C SER A 45 -14.51 0.31 13.34
N THR A 46 -13.70 0.41 12.27
CA THR A 46 -12.84 1.59 12.03
C THR A 46 -13.68 2.85 11.80
N LEU A 47 -14.78 2.75 11.05
CA LEU A 47 -15.70 3.87 10.78
C LEU A 47 -16.60 4.19 11.98
N ALA A 48 -16.91 3.20 12.84
CA ALA A 48 -17.68 3.39 14.05
C ALA A 48 -16.89 4.13 15.14
N LEU A 49 -15.56 4.13 15.10
CA LEU A 49 -14.71 4.73 16.14
C LEU A 49 -14.90 6.26 16.26
N PRO A 50 -14.85 7.06 15.16
CA PRO A 50 -15.19 8.49 15.23
C PRO A 50 -16.62 8.75 15.72
N TYR A 51 -17.57 7.93 15.29
CA TYR A 51 -18.96 8.05 15.74
C TYR A 51 -19.12 7.79 17.25
N ALA A 52 -18.42 6.78 17.79
CA ALA A 52 -18.42 6.50 19.22
C ALA A 52 -17.74 7.63 20.03
N VAL A 53 -16.69 8.26 19.46
CA VAL A 53 -16.08 9.47 20.07
C VAL A 53 -17.05 10.64 20.05
N LYS A 54 -17.78 10.87 18.96
CA LYS A 54 -18.85 11.87 18.89
C LYS A 54 -19.86 11.67 20.02
N LEU A 55 -20.37 10.44 20.21
CA LEU A 55 -21.33 10.12 21.27
C LEU A 55 -20.78 10.42 22.67
N LEU A 56 -19.48 10.14 22.92
CA LEU A 56 -18.82 10.46 24.17
C LEU A 56 -18.74 11.98 24.40
N VAL A 57 -18.40 12.75 23.37
CA VAL A 57 -18.27 14.21 23.48
C VAL A 57 -19.64 14.86 23.68
N ASP A 58 -20.60 14.56 22.81
CA ASP A 58 -21.92 15.20 22.83
C ASP A 58 -22.78 14.70 24.00
N GLY A 59 -22.77 13.41 24.30
CA GLY A 59 -23.60 12.79 25.33
C GLY A 59 -22.94 12.69 26.71
N GLY A 60 -21.59 12.71 26.77
CA GLY A 60 -20.87 12.58 28.04
C GLY A 60 -20.30 13.89 28.59
N LEU A 61 -19.66 14.69 27.71
CA LEU A 61 -18.95 15.89 28.13
C LEU A 61 -19.80 17.16 28.01
N ALA A 62 -20.67 17.25 27.01
CA ALA A 62 -21.50 18.41 26.71
C ALA A 62 -22.85 18.45 27.50
N LEU A 63 -23.05 17.54 28.48
CA LEU A 63 -24.22 17.54 29.34
C LEU A 63 -24.32 18.86 30.14
N PRO A 64 -25.54 19.45 30.26
CA PRO A 64 -25.75 20.63 31.06
C PRO A 64 -25.25 20.44 32.50
N THR A 65 -24.74 21.51 33.11
CA THR A 65 -24.22 21.53 34.50
C THR A 65 -25.27 21.13 35.56
N ALA A 66 -26.55 21.06 35.20
CA ALA A 66 -27.65 20.72 36.10
C ALA A 66 -27.84 19.20 36.32
N VAL A 67 -27.10 18.33 35.57
CA VAL A 67 -27.19 16.88 35.74
C VAL A 67 -26.32 16.44 36.92
N ASP A 68 -26.85 15.52 37.75
CA ASP A 68 -26.12 15.00 38.91
C ASP A 68 -24.77 14.36 38.48
N LEU A 69 -23.74 14.66 39.28
CA LEU A 69 -22.37 14.16 39.03
C LEU A 69 -22.31 12.62 38.99
N GLY A 70 -23.21 11.95 39.72
CA GLY A 70 -23.31 10.47 39.69
C GLY A 70 -23.78 9.95 38.35
N GLU A 71 -24.87 10.50 37.81
CA GLU A 71 -25.41 10.09 36.49
C GLU A 71 -24.43 10.41 35.36
N ARG A 72 -23.76 11.55 35.41
CA ARG A 72 -22.73 11.93 34.47
C ARG A 72 -21.55 10.96 34.45
N ARG A 73 -21.08 10.51 35.59
CA ARG A 73 -20.00 9.50 35.70
C ARG A 73 -20.40 8.16 35.10
N LEU A 74 -21.66 7.74 35.34
CA LEU A 74 -22.18 6.49 34.77
C LEU A 74 -22.27 6.57 33.23
N ALA A 75 -22.81 7.65 32.69
CA ALA A 75 -22.89 7.87 31.25
C ALA A 75 -21.50 7.88 30.58
N ILE A 76 -20.53 8.60 31.16
CA ILE A 76 -19.16 8.63 30.66
C ILE A 76 -18.54 7.21 30.68
N ARG A 77 -18.71 6.45 31.77
CA ARG A 77 -18.24 5.06 31.86
C ARG A 77 -18.81 4.19 30.74
N ASP A 78 -20.09 4.30 30.48
CA ASP A 78 -20.77 3.47 29.48
C ASP A 78 -20.30 3.82 28.05
N TYR A 79 -20.02 5.09 27.74
CA TYR A 79 -19.40 5.48 26.47
C TYR A 79 -17.96 4.98 26.34
N PHE A 80 -17.18 4.98 27.43
CA PHE A 80 -15.84 4.38 27.42
C PHE A 80 -15.88 2.86 27.22
N LEU A 81 -16.85 2.16 27.83
CA LEU A 81 -17.05 0.73 27.60
C LEU A 81 -17.46 0.44 26.15
N LEU A 82 -18.30 1.28 25.53
CA LEU A 82 -18.65 1.21 24.12
C LEU A 82 -17.39 1.37 23.24
N LEU A 83 -16.59 2.41 23.49
CA LEU A 83 -15.33 2.63 22.76
C LEU A 83 -14.37 1.45 22.89
N PHE A 84 -14.23 0.91 24.09
CA PHE A 84 -13.41 -0.26 24.35
C PHE A 84 -13.95 -1.51 23.59
N GLY A 85 -15.26 -1.69 23.59
CA GLY A 85 -15.93 -2.76 22.82
C GLY A 85 -15.67 -2.65 21.32
N VAL A 86 -15.81 -1.44 20.75
CA VAL A 86 -15.50 -1.18 19.34
C VAL A 86 -14.02 -1.45 19.05
N ALA A 87 -13.10 -1.00 19.92
CA ALA A 87 -11.67 -1.25 19.75
C ALA A 87 -11.31 -2.73 19.85
N LEU A 88 -11.96 -3.48 20.75
CA LEU A 88 -11.79 -4.93 20.89
C LEU A 88 -12.24 -5.66 19.62
N VAL A 89 -13.45 -5.33 19.12
CA VAL A 89 -13.97 -5.91 17.86
C VAL A 89 -13.05 -5.57 16.69
N LEU A 90 -12.57 -4.32 16.60
CA LEU A 90 -11.61 -3.89 15.57
C LEU A 90 -10.33 -4.71 15.62
N GLY A 91 -9.76 -4.90 16.82
CA GLY A 91 -8.54 -5.68 17.02
C GLY A 91 -8.71 -7.14 16.61
N LEU A 92 -9.76 -7.79 17.13
CA LEU A 92 -10.06 -9.20 16.82
C LEU A 92 -10.39 -9.40 15.34
N ALA A 93 -11.24 -8.55 14.75
CA ALA A 93 -11.59 -8.64 13.34
C ALA A 93 -10.35 -8.40 12.43
N THR A 94 -9.47 -7.46 12.79
CA THR A 94 -8.23 -7.21 12.05
C THR A 94 -7.28 -8.39 12.13
N ALA A 95 -7.11 -9.00 13.31
CA ALA A 95 -6.26 -10.16 13.52
C ALA A 95 -6.80 -11.37 12.75
N ALA A 96 -8.11 -11.65 12.86
CA ALA A 96 -8.76 -12.75 12.14
C ALA A 96 -8.67 -12.58 10.62
N ARG A 97 -8.91 -11.36 10.10
CA ARG A 97 -8.73 -11.04 8.69
C ARG A 97 -7.29 -11.29 8.24
N PHE A 98 -6.31 -10.78 9.00
CA PHE A 98 -4.89 -10.96 8.66
C PHE A 98 -4.51 -12.44 8.59
N TYR A 99 -4.95 -13.22 9.57
CA TYR A 99 -4.71 -14.67 9.59
C TYR A 99 -5.33 -15.35 8.36
N MET A 100 -6.60 -15.09 8.05
CA MET A 100 -7.28 -15.71 6.92
C MET A 100 -6.62 -15.36 5.58
N VAL A 101 -6.29 -14.06 5.38
CA VAL A 101 -5.65 -13.59 4.16
C VAL A 101 -4.25 -14.18 3.99
N SER A 102 -3.46 -14.24 5.07
CA SER A 102 -2.14 -14.87 5.06
C SER A 102 -2.23 -16.36 4.77
N TRP A 103 -3.17 -17.05 5.40
CA TRP A 103 -3.42 -18.48 5.15
C TRP A 103 -3.76 -18.75 3.68
N ILE A 104 -4.67 -17.95 3.08
CA ILE A 104 -5.02 -18.07 1.66
C ILE A 104 -3.78 -17.86 0.80
N GLY A 105 -2.97 -16.83 1.09
CA GLY A 105 -1.75 -16.53 0.35
C GLY A 105 -0.74 -17.70 0.39
N GLU A 106 -0.48 -18.24 1.57
CA GLU A 106 0.41 -19.40 1.75
C GLU A 106 -0.13 -20.65 1.03
N ARG A 107 -1.42 -20.90 1.15
CA ARG A 107 -2.02 -22.11 0.55
C ARG A 107 -2.00 -22.05 -0.97
N VAL A 108 -2.45 -20.93 -1.56
CA VAL A 108 -2.40 -20.71 -3.03
C VAL A 108 -0.97 -20.82 -3.55
N THR A 109 -0.01 -20.26 -2.84
CA THR A 109 1.42 -20.34 -3.21
C THR A 109 1.92 -21.78 -3.16
N THR A 110 1.54 -22.54 -2.15
CA THR A 110 1.91 -23.96 -2.03
C THR A 110 1.32 -24.80 -3.17
N ASP A 111 0.04 -24.60 -3.47
CA ASP A 111 -0.63 -25.31 -4.57
C ASP A 111 -0.02 -24.95 -5.93
N LEU A 112 0.33 -23.67 -6.13
CA LEU A 112 1.00 -23.22 -7.33
C LEU A 112 2.39 -23.83 -7.49
N ARG A 113 3.20 -23.85 -6.41
CA ARG A 113 4.52 -24.50 -6.42
C ARG A 113 4.42 -25.97 -6.76
N GLN A 114 3.45 -26.69 -6.18
CA GLN A 114 3.18 -28.09 -6.48
C GLN A 114 2.83 -28.29 -7.97
N ALA A 115 1.91 -27.48 -8.51
CA ALA A 115 1.49 -27.58 -9.89
C ALA A 115 2.65 -27.29 -10.86
N VAL A 116 3.44 -26.24 -10.60
CA VAL A 116 4.61 -25.89 -11.43
C VAL A 116 5.67 -27.00 -11.35
N TYR A 117 5.97 -27.51 -10.16
CA TYR A 117 6.94 -28.59 -10.00
C TYR A 117 6.51 -29.87 -10.74
N ALA A 118 5.25 -30.28 -10.57
CA ALA A 118 4.70 -31.44 -11.28
C ALA A 118 4.71 -31.24 -12.81
N HIS A 119 4.51 -30.02 -13.30
CA HIS A 119 4.61 -29.69 -14.71
C HIS A 119 6.05 -29.78 -15.22
N VAL A 120 7.01 -29.22 -14.48
CA VAL A 120 8.44 -29.26 -14.83
C VAL A 120 8.95 -30.69 -14.91
N LEU A 121 8.57 -31.58 -13.98
CA LEU A 121 8.97 -33.00 -14.00
C LEU A 121 8.50 -33.78 -15.23
N ARG A 122 7.50 -33.28 -15.95
CA ARG A 122 6.97 -33.90 -17.19
C ARG A 122 7.60 -33.34 -18.45
N GLN A 123 8.53 -32.39 -18.35
CA GLN A 123 9.21 -31.79 -19.51
C GLN A 123 10.22 -32.78 -20.09
N SER A 124 10.52 -32.61 -21.39
CA SER A 124 11.51 -33.44 -22.10
C SER A 124 12.93 -33.14 -21.60
N PRO A 125 13.89 -34.09 -21.75
CA PRO A 125 15.29 -33.82 -21.42
C PRO A 125 15.87 -32.58 -22.12
N GLN A 126 15.47 -32.31 -23.38
CA GLN A 126 15.91 -31.12 -24.11
C GLN A 126 15.55 -29.80 -23.43
N PHE A 127 14.45 -29.76 -22.68
CA PHE A 127 14.07 -28.60 -21.89
C PHE A 127 15.15 -28.25 -20.84
N PHE A 128 15.71 -29.26 -20.19
CA PHE A 128 16.74 -29.10 -19.17
C PHE A 128 18.14 -28.81 -19.74
N GLU A 129 18.36 -29.13 -21.02
CA GLU A 129 19.59 -28.73 -21.73
C GLU A 129 19.58 -27.24 -22.08
N THR A 130 18.40 -26.66 -22.35
CA THR A 130 18.25 -25.25 -22.72
C THR A 130 18.05 -24.32 -21.52
N LEU A 131 17.38 -24.78 -20.46
CA LEU A 131 17.12 -24.01 -19.23
C LEU A 131 18.05 -24.45 -18.09
N LYS A 132 18.77 -23.49 -17.52
CA LYS A 132 19.58 -23.76 -16.34
C LYS A 132 18.70 -24.13 -15.15
N THR A 133 19.06 -25.17 -14.42
CA THR A 133 18.33 -25.62 -13.21
C THR A 133 18.11 -24.48 -12.20
N GLY A 134 19.06 -23.55 -12.09
CA GLY A 134 18.94 -22.35 -11.23
C GLY A 134 17.80 -21.41 -11.66
N GLU A 135 17.48 -21.30 -12.94
CA GLU A 135 16.37 -20.50 -13.41
C GLU A 135 15.02 -21.12 -13.03
N VAL A 136 14.88 -22.44 -13.19
CA VAL A 136 13.69 -23.18 -12.75
C VAL A 136 13.50 -23.03 -11.24
N LEU A 137 14.57 -23.15 -10.46
CA LEU A 137 14.53 -22.98 -9.01
C LEU A 137 14.16 -21.56 -8.59
N SER A 138 14.67 -20.53 -9.28
CA SER A 138 14.30 -19.13 -9.06
C SER A 138 12.82 -18.88 -9.31
N ARG A 139 12.24 -19.46 -10.37
CA ARG A 139 10.79 -19.36 -10.66
C ARG A 139 9.94 -20.05 -9.59
N LEU A 140 10.39 -21.21 -9.08
CA LEU A 140 9.70 -21.93 -8.01
C LEU A 140 9.74 -21.21 -6.65
N THR A 141 10.76 -20.39 -6.39
CA THR A 141 10.94 -19.72 -5.11
C THR A 141 10.60 -18.24 -5.19
N THR A 142 11.35 -17.47 -5.98
CA THR A 142 11.24 -16.00 -6.00
C THR A 142 9.94 -15.53 -6.64
N ASP A 143 9.57 -16.07 -7.82
CA ASP A 143 8.37 -15.62 -8.53
C ASP A 143 7.10 -15.98 -7.77
N THR A 144 7.05 -17.17 -7.15
CA THR A 144 5.90 -17.57 -6.32
C THR A 144 5.76 -16.72 -5.06
N THR A 145 6.86 -16.20 -4.50
CA THR A 145 6.82 -15.28 -3.36
C THR A 145 6.21 -13.92 -3.74
N VAL A 146 6.47 -13.43 -4.96
CA VAL A 146 5.79 -12.22 -5.48
C VAL A 146 4.28 -12.43 -5.58
N ILE A 147 3.84 -13.60 -6.04
CA ILE A 147 2.42 -13.97 -6.11
C ILE A 147 1.81 -14.05 -4.71
N HIS A 148 2.53 -14.65 -3.74
CA HIS A 148 2.10 -14.68 -2.33
C HIS A 148 1.82 -13.27 -1.80
N HIS A 149 2.72 -12.32 -1.99
CA HIS A 149 2.51 -10.94 -1.55
C HIS A 149 1.35 -10.25 -2.28
N ALA A 150 1.17 -10.52 -3.57
CA ALA A 150 0.07 -9.96 -4.35
C ALA A 150 -1.29 -10.46 -3.84
N VAL A 151 -1.45 -11.77 -3.69
CA VAL A 151 -2.71 -12.42 -3.26
C VAL A 151 -2.96 -12.21 -1.77
N GLY A 152 -1.92 -12.42 -0.93
CA GLY A 152 -2.05 -12.41 0.52
C GLY A 152 -2.20 -11.02 1.13
N SER A 153 -1.52 -9.99 0.62
CA SER A 153 -1.53 -8.68 1.27
C SER A 153 -2.11 -7.57 0.41
N SER A 154 -1.65 -7.43 -0.84
CA SER A 154 -1.95 -6.24 -1.66
C SER A 154 -3.44 -6.14 -2.02
N VAL A 155 -4.08 -7.25 -2.40
CA VAL A 155 -5.50 -7.28 -2.76
C VAL A 155 -6.36 -6.97 -1.53
N SER A 156 -6.06 -7.59 -0.39
CA SER A 156 -6.81 -7.36 0.86
C SER A 156 -6.68 -5.91 1.35
N MET A 157 -5.47 -5.34 1.28
CA MET A 157 -5.23 -3.94 1.66
C MET A 157 -5.95 -2.98 0.71
N GLY A 158 -5.90 -3.23 -0.61
CA GLY A 158 -6.61 -2.45 -1.62
C GLY A 158 -8.12 -2.46 -1.39
N LEU A 159 -8.70 -3.63 -1.16
CA LEU A 159 -10.13 -3.78 -0.91
C LEU A 159 -10.56 -3.10 0.41
N ARG A 160 -9.77 -3.25 1.49
CA ARG A 160 -10.01 -2.53 2.74
C ARG A 160 -10.03 -1.03 2.53
N ASN A 161 -9.04 -0.49 1.81
CA ASN A 161 -8.95 0.95 1.57
C ASN A 161 -10.12 1.46 0.71
N LEU A 162 -10.60 0.66 -0.26
CA LEU A 162 -11.81 0.99 -1.03
C LEU A 162 -13.05 1.03 -0.16
N VAL A 163 -13.23 0.04 0.73
CA VAL A 163 -14.38 0.02 1.66
C VAL A 163 -14.32 1.20 2.63
N LEU A 164 -13.14 1.52 3.18
CA LEU A 164 -12.97 2.68 4.06
C LEU A 164 -13.19 4.00 3.34
N LEU A 165 -12.74 4.13 2.08
CA LEU A 165 -12.97 5.31 1.27
C LEU A 165 -14.47 5.50 0.99
N ALA A 166 -15.15 4.43 0.56
CA ALA A 166 -16.60 4.47 0.29
C ALA A 166 -17.39 4.79 1.56
N GLY A 167 -17.09 4.12 2.68
CA GLY A 167 -17.75 4.34 3.96
C GLY A 167 -17.48 5.73 4.53
N GLY A 168 -16.22 6.18 4.49
CA GLY A 168 -15.85 7.54 4.94
C GLY A 168 -16.50 8.63 4.09
N LEU A 169 -16.56 8.45 2.76
CA LEU A 169 -17.22 9.38 1.86
C LEU A 169 -18.74 9.42 2.14
N THR A 170 -19.37 8.27 2.34
CA THR A 170 -20.80 8.19 2.70
C THR A 170 -21.07 8.89 4.03
N MET A 171 -20.23 8.64 5.03
CA MET A 171 -20.33 9.28 6.34
C MET A 171 -20.19 10.82 6.23
N LEU A 172 -19.22 11.29 5.46
CA LEU A 172 -19.02 12.72 5.21
C LEU A 172 -20.21 13.36 4.48
N LEU A 173 -20.78 12.66 3.47
CA LEU A 173 -21.96 13.11 2.73
C LEU A 173 -23.18 13.27 3.62
N THR A 174 -23.36 12.38 4.60
CA THR A 174 -24.52 12.41 5.50
C THR A 174 -24.36 13.40 6.64
N THR A 175 -23.12 13.61 7.12
CA THR A 175 -22.86 14.46 8.30
C THR A 175 -22.62 15.92 7.90
N MET A 176 -21.80 16.18 6.85
CA MET A 176 -21.41 17.53 6.47
C MET A 176 -21.26 17.69 4.95
N PRO A 177 -22.35 17.78 4.17
CA PRO A 177 -22.28 17.84 2.71
C PRO A 177 -21.51 19.05 2.19
N ARG A 178 -21.47 20.17 2.91
CA ARG A 178 -20.70 21.37 2.51
C ARG A 178 -19.18 21.15 2.54
N LEU A 179 -18.69 20.30 3.45
CA LEU A 179 -17.27 20.01 3.55
C LEU A 179 -16.74 19.15 2.40
N ILE A 180 -17.60 18.44 1.66
CA ILE A 180 -17.19 17.59 0.54
C ILE A 180 -16.47 18.38 -0.53
N LEU A 181 -16.96 19.55 -0.90
CA LEU A 181 -16.30 20.40 -1.91
C LEU A 181 -14.91 20.84 -1.43
N THR A 182 -14.78 21.14 -0.16
CA THR A 182 -13.48 21.50 0.46
C THR A 182 -12.54 20.30 0.45
N VAL A 183 -12.98 19.13 0.89
CA VAL A 183 -12.18 17.90 0.90
C VAL A 183 -11.81 17.48 -0.53
N ALA A 184 -12.75 17.54 -1.47
CA ALA A 184 -12.49 17.25 -2.88
C ALA A 184 -11.45 18.21 -3.47
N GLY A 185 -11.55 19.50 -3.18
CA GLY A 185 -10.58 20.52 -3.60
C GLY A 185 -9.18 20.23 -3.05
N ILE A 186 -9.08 19.86 -1.78
CA ILE A 186 -7.82 19.50 -1.12
C ILE A 186 -7.23 18.22 -1.72
N VAL A 187 -8.05 17.17 -1.92
CA VAL A 187 -7.61 15.93 -2.55
C VAL A 187 -7.04 16.21 -3.93
N VAL A 188 -7.71 17.03 -4.74
CA VAL A 188 -7.22 17.42 -6.07
C VAL A 188 -5.91 18.19 -5.95
N LEU A 189 -5.82 19.16 -5.04
CA LEU A 189 -4.63 20.01 -4.83
C LEU A 189 -3.41 19.21 -4.36
N VAL A 190 -3.59 18.17 -3.58
CA VAL A 190 -2.48 17.33 -3.04
C VAL A 190 -2.20 16.13 -3.94
N VAL A 191 -3.24 15.38 -4.34
CA VAL A 191 -3.06 14.09 -5.04
C VAL A 191 -2.59 14.27 -6.48
N LEU A 192 -3.08 15.29 -7.22
CA LEU A 192 -2.66 15.49 -8.60
C LEU A 192 -1.16 15.86 -8.70
N PRO A 193 -0.63 16.89 -7.98
CA PRO A 193 0.80 17.20 -8.03
C PRO A 193 1.66 16.05 -7.49
N ALA A 194 1.22 15.36 -6.41
CA ALA A 194 1.92 14.19 -5.89
C ALA A 194 2.02 13.08 -6.94
N GLY A 195 0.96 12.85 -7.73
CA GLY A 195 0.95 11.91 -8.85
C GLY A 195 1.95 12.27 -9.94
N ILE A 196 2.06 13.55 -10.30
CA ILE A 196 3.01 14.06 -11.30
C ILE A 196 4.45 13.86 -10.79
N ILE A 197 4.73 14.30 -9.56
CA ILE A 197 6.07 14.14 -8.96
C ILE A 197 6.44 12.66 -8.82
N SER A 198 5.50 11.80 -8.46
CA SER A 198 5.70 10.34 -8.37
C SER A 198 6.11 9.70 -9.71
N ARG A 199 5.60 10.21 -10.84
CA ARG A 199 6.04 9.76 -12.17
C ARG A 199 7.52 10.12 -12.42
N ARG A 200 7.95 11.30 -11.99
CA ARG A 200 9.34 11.74 -12.08
C ARG A 200 10.27 10.89 -11.19
N VAL A 201 9.83 10.60 -9.96
CA VAL A 201 10.56 9.70 -9.04
C VAL A 201 10.73 8.32 -9.65
N ARG A 202 9.69 7.75 -10.28
CA ARG A 202 9.77 6.44 -10.97
C ARG A 202 10.78 6.46 -12.12
N LYS A 203 10.80 7.53 -12.93
CA LYS A 203 11.78 7.67 -14.03
C LYS A 203 13.21 7.72 -13.49
N LEU A 204 13.45 8.52 -12.44
CA LEU A 204 14.76 8.61 -11.79
C LEU A 204 15.18 7.31 -11.11
N SER A 205 14.21 6.54 -10.56
CA SER A 205 14.49 5.22 -9.97
C SER A 205 14.99 4.22 -11.01
N ARG A 206 14.39 4.20 -12.20
CA ARG A 206 14.87 3.35 -13.30
C ARG A 206 16.27 3.76 -13.73
N ALA A 207 16.50 5.05 -13.97
CA ALA A 207 17.82 5.55 -14.34
C ALA A 207 18.88 5.26 -13.26
N SER A 208 18.51 5.28 -11.98
CA SER A 208 19.44 4.90 -10.88
C SER A 208 19.77 3.41 -10.89
N GLN A 209 18.78 2.55 -11.22
CA GLN A 209 18.99 1.11 -11.35
C GLN A 209 19.88 0.79 -12.56
N ASP A 210 19.66 1.46 -13.69
CA ASP A 210 20.47 1.29 -14.91
C ASP A 210 21.94 1.65 -14.62
N ARG A 211 22.20 2.78 -13.94
CA ARG A 211 23.57 3.17 -13.55
C ARG A 211 24.23 2.20 -12.58
N LEU A 212 23.46 1.64 -11.65
CA LEU A 212 23.98 0.62 -10.74
C LEU A 212 24.33 -0.69 -11.49
N ALA A 213 23.49 -1.07 -12.47
CA ALA A 213 23.75 -2.22 -13.34
C ALA A 213 25.02 -2.01 -14.17
N ASP A 214 25.23 -0.81 -14.77
CA ASP A 214 26.43 -0.43 -15.50
C ASP A 214 27.67 -0.58 -14.61
N THR A 215 27.62 -0.07 -13.37
CA THR A 215 28.72 -0.18 -12.40
C THR A 215 29.05 -1.63 -12.06
N SER A 216 28.01 -2.45 -11.84
CA SER A 216 28.15 -3.89 -11.59
C SER A 216 28.71 -4.63 -12.81
N GLY A 217 28.31 -4.22 -14.01
CA GLY A 217 28.86 -4.76 -15.28
C GLY A 217 30.35 -4.49 -15.41
N ILE A 218 30.80 -3.26 -15.16
CA ILE A 218 32.23 -2.89 -15.16
C ILE A 218 33.00 -3.73 -14.15
N ALA A 219 32.48 -3.86 -12.91
CA ALA A 219 33.13 -4.69 -11.89
C ALA A 219 33.25 -6.16 -12.32
N GLY A 220 32.17 -6.72 -12.89
CA GLY A 220 32.16 -8.10 -13.40
C GLY A 220 33.14 -8.31 -14.54
N GLU A 221 33.23 -7.39 -15.50
CA GLU A 221 34.18 -7.43 -16.62
C GLU A 221 35.61 -7.45 -16.10
N ILE A 222 35.97 -6.52 -15.21
CA ILE A 222 37.31 -6.39 -14.64
C ILE A 222 37.70 -7.63 -13.81
N LEU A 223 36.80 -8.09 -12.93
CA LEU A 223 37.08 -9.24 -12.05
C LEU A 223 37.19 -10.55 -12.83
N ASN A 224 36.44 -10.74 -13.90
CA ASN A 224 36.58 -11.91 -14.77
C ASN A 224 37.90 -11.89 -15.58
N ALA A 225 38.45 -10.71 -15.87
CA ALA A 225 39.71 -10.52 -16.60
C ALA A 225 40.87 -10.15 -15.67
N ILE A 226 40.78 -10.39 -14.35
CA ILE A 226 41.74 -9.92 -13.35
C ILE A 226 43.21 -10.35 -13.65
N PRO A 227 43.49 -11.60 -14.14
CA PRO A 227 44.85 -11.96 -14.50
C PRO A 227 45.44 -11.10 -15.62
N VAL A 228 44.61 -10.66 -16.58
CA VAL A 228 45.00 -9.76 -17.67
C VAL A 228 45.30 -8.37 -17.13
N VAL A 229 44.40 -7.81 -16.29
CA VAL A 229 44.58 -6.50 -15.67
C VAL A 229 45.90 -6.44 -14.89
N GLN A 230 46.18 -7.47 -14.09
CA GLN A 230 47.41 -7.55 -13.29
C GLN A 230 48.68 -7.76 -14.15
N SER A 231 48.61 -8.57 -15.21
CA SER A 231 49.74 -8.78 -16.09
C SER A 231 50.19 -7.52 -16.85
N TYR A 232 49.24 -6.60 -17.09
CA TYR A 232 49.52 -5.31 -17.70
C TYR A 232 49.65 -4.15 -16.70
N THR A 233 49.64 -4.42 -15.39
CA THR A 233 49.71 -3.41 -14.31
C THR A 233 48.71 -2.27 -14.48
N ARG A 234 47.45 -2.62 -14.81
CA ARG A 234 46.38 -1.66 -15.11
C ARG A 234 45.40 -1.44 -13.96
N GLU A 235 45.67 -1.93 -12.76
CA GLU A 235 44.75 -1.86 -11.60
C GLU A 235 44.33 -0.42 -11.28
N ALA A 236 45.28 0.53 -11.31
CA ALA A 236 45.01 1.93 -11.03
C ALA A 236 44.06 2.57 -12.09
N ALA A 237 44.21 2.21 -13.37
CA ALA A 237 43.40 2.71 -14.45
C ALA A 237 41.97 2.16 -14.38
N GLU A 238 41.81 0.86 -14.09
CA GLU A 238 40.48 0.23 -13.94
C GLU A 238 39.77 0.68 -12.66
N ALA A 239 40.52 0.88 -11.55
CA ALA A 239 39.98 1.47 -10.34
C ALA A 239 39.45 2.90 -10.59
N ALA A 240 40.18 3.72 -11.37
CA ALA A 240 39.71 5.06 -11.75
C ALA A 240 38.45 5.01 -12.63
N ARG A 241 38.39 4.08 -13.61
CA ARG A 241 37.22 3.85 -14.46
C ARG A 241 35.98 3.48 -13.63
N PHE A 242 36.13 2.55 -12.69
CA PHE A 242 35.07 2.13 -11.77
C PHE A 242 34.65 3.29 -10.87
N HIS A 243 35.58 4.07 -10.32
CA HIS A 243 35.29 5.23 -9.48
C HIS A 243 34.40 6.25 -10.22
N VAL A 244 34.74 6.60 -11.46
CA VAL A 244 33.93 7.53 -12.27
C VAL A 244 32.50 7.01 -12.48
N ALA A 245 32.33 5.73 -12.82
CA ALA A 245 31.02 5.12 -13.00
C ALA A 245 30.21 5.11 -11.68
N ASN A 246 30.88 4.82 -10.56
CA ASN A 246 30.24 4.81 -9.23
C ASN A 246 29.79 6.21 -8.79
N GLU A 247 30.58 7.25 -9.04
CA GLU A 247 30.21 8.64 -8.77
C GLU A 247 29.01 9.10 -9.62
N GLN A 248 28.92 8.67 -10.88
CA GLN A 248 27.75 8.91 -11.72
C GLN A 248 26.48 8.21 -11.18
N ALA A 249 26.61 6.98 -10.70
CA ALA A 249 25.53 6.24 -10.07
C ALA A 249 25.09 6.95 -8.77
N PHE A 250 26.03 7.40 -7.94
CA PHE A 250 25.77 8.19 -6.74
C PHE A 250 25.01 9.49 -7.06
N ALA A 251 25.48 10.29 -8.01
CA ALA A 251 24.85 11.54 -8.39
C ALA A 251 23.40 11.33 -8.88
N THR A 252 23.15 10.26 -9.65
CA THR A 252 21.81 9.90 -10.13
C THR A 252 20.92 9.45 -8.95
N SER A 253 21.45 8.67 -8.03
CA SER A 253 20.77 8.22 -6.81
C SER A 253 20.41 9.40 -5.91
N LEU A 254 21.30 10.37 -5.77
CA LEU A 254 21.07 11.57 -4.96
C LEU A 254 19.94 12.45 -5.55
N ARG A 255 19.90 12.63 -6.88
CA ARG A 255 18.79 13.32 -7.57
C ARG A 255 17.45 12.63 -7.34
N ARG A 256 17.42 11.29 -7.41
CA ARG A 256 16.22 10.48 -7.08
C ARG A 256 15.79 10.73 -5.64
N THR A 257 16.73 10.65 -4.70
CA THR A 257 16.47 10.84 -3.26
C THR A 257 15.95 12.25 -2.99
N GLY A 258 16.57 13.30 -3.56
CA GLY A 258 16.10 14.67 -3.40
C GLY A 258 14.67 14.90 -3.93
N THR A 259 14.34 14.33 -5.11
CA THR A 259 12.98 14.41 -5.66
C THR A 259 11.98 13.64 -4.78
N ARG A 260 12.36 12.48 -4.23
CA ARG A 260 11.53 11.70 -3.31
C ARG A 260 11.31 12.45 -1.99
N SER A 261 12.35 13.09 -1.45
CA SER A 261 12.26 13.88 -0.20
C SER A 261 11.33 15.08 -0.39
N ALA A 262 11.44 15.79 -1.52
CA ALA A 262 10.54 16.88 -1.85
C ALA A 262 9.07 16.42 -1.98
N LEU A 263 8.83 15.24 -2.61
CA LEU A 263 7.51 14.63 -2.67
C LEU A 263 6.98 14.30 -1.27
N THR A 264 7.81 13.70 -0.41
CA THR A 264 7.43 13.36 0.97
C THR A 264 7.07 14.59 1.76
N ALA A 265 7.89 15.65 1.70
CA ALA A 265 7.61 16.92 2.37
C ALA A 265 6.30 17.55 1.83
N PHE A 266 6.11 17.58 0.51
CA PHE A 266 4.89 18.09 -0.10
C PHE A 266 3.63 17.34 0.37
N VAL A 267 3.68 16.00 0.41
CA VAL A 267 2.55 15.19 0.88
C VAL A 267 2.26 15.43 2.36
N ILE A 268 3.31 15.47 3.21
CA ILE A 268 3.14 15.72 4.65
C ILE A 268 2.52 17.10 4.87
N VAL A 269 3.09 18.16 4.28
CA VAL A 269 2.56 19.54 4.42
C VAL A 269 1.15 19.63 3.85
N GLY A 270 0.87 18.99 2.71
CA GLY A 270 -0.44 18.96 2.10
C GLY A 270 -1.49 18.28 2.99
N VAL A 271 -1.18 17.10 3.53
CA VAL A 271 -2.09 16.34 4.41
C VAL A 271 -2.34 17.08 5.72
N PHE A 272 -1.28 17.51 6.43
CA PHE A 272 -1.45 18.23 7.69
C PHE A 272 -2.05 19.62 7.51
N GLY A 273 -1.67 20.35 6.45
CA GLY A 273 -2.29 21.62 6.10
C GLY A 273 -3.79 21.48 5.82
N SER A 274 -4.18 20.42 5.12
CA SER A 274 -5.59 20.07 4.88
C SER A 274 -6.35 19.78 6.16
N LEU A 275 -5.74 18.99 7.05
CA LEU A 275 -6.33 18.66 8.35
C LEU A 275 -6.57 19.93 9.18
N LEU A 276 -5.55 20.78 9.29
CA LEU A 276 -5.63 22.03 10.06
C LEU A 276 -6.67 23.00 9.45
N TYR A 277 -6.72 23.10 8.13
CA TYR A 277 -7.72 23.92 7.44
C TYR A 277 -9.14 23.39 7.68
N GLY A 278 -9.34 22.06 7.59
CA GLY A 278 -10.63 21.42 7.90
C GLY A 278 -11.06 21.64 9.35
N MET A 279 -10.12 21.46 10.30
CA MET A 279 -10.38 21.75 11.71
C MET A 279 -10.73 23.22 11.97
N TYR A 280 -10.04 24.16 11.33
CA TYR A 280 -10.35 25.58 11.45
C TYR A 280 -11.78 25.87 10.97
N GLY A 281 -12.17 25.37 9.81
CA GLY A 281 -13.53 25.49 9.30
C GLY A 281 -14.57 24.83 10.20
N GLY A 282 -14.26 23.65 10.74
CA GLY A 282 -15.13 22.95 11.68
C GLY A 282 -15.33 23.72 13.00
N VAL A 283 -14.25 24.29 13.57
CA VAL A 283 -14.35 25.14 14.78
C VAL A 283 -15.25 26.37 14.51
N GLN A 284 -15.12 27.00 13.34
CA GLN A 284 -16.02 28.11 12.96
C GLN A 284 -17.48 27.68 12.88
N ALA A 285 -17.76 26.49 12.33
CA ALA A 285 -19.11 25.93 12.26
C ALA A 285 -19.67 25.59 13.67
N VAL A 286 -18.85 25.09 14.59
CA VAL A 286 -19.25 24.89 15.99
C VAL A 286 -19.58 26.22 16.67
N LEU A 287 -18.76 27.26 16.49
CA LEU A 287 -19.00 28.59 17.06
C LEU A 287 -20.25 29.25 16.47
N ALA A 288 -20.59 28.95 15.23
CA ALA A 288 -21.81 29.40 14.57
C ALA A 288 -23.07 28.58 14.99
N GLY A 289 -22.89 27.49 15.75
CA GLY A 289 -23.99 26.59 16.14
C GLY A 289 -24.52 25.70 15.02
N GLU A 290 -23.78 25.58 13.91
CA GLU A 290 -24.18 24.74 12.76
C GLU A 290 -23.94 23.24 13.01
N ILE A 291 -22.95 22.91 13.86
CA ILE A 291 -22.56 21.54 14.22
C ILE A 291 -22.22 21.43 15.70
N THR A 292 -22.26 20.22 16.25
CA THR A 292 -21.85 19.95 17.63
C THR A 292 -20.34 19.82 17.76
N ALA A 293 -19.81 19.95 19.01
CA ALA A 293 -18.40 19.72 19.29
C ALA A 293 -17.96 18.26 19.00
N GLY A 294 -18.88 17.30 19.12
CA GLY A 294 -18.62 15.90 18.79
C GLY A 294 -18.67 15.61 17.30
N GLU A 295 -19.28 16.47 16.49
CA GLU A 295 -19.27 16.36 15.02
C GLU A 295 -17.95 16.85 14.41
N LEU A 296 -17.25 17.77 15.09
CA LEU A 296 -15.92 18.23 14.71
C LEU A 296 -14.86 17.14 14.93
#